data_b11e68b8fd8b4da631bedcbc8399fc42
#
_entry.id   b11e68b8fd8b4da631bedcbc8399fc42
#
_cell.length_a   1.000
_cell.length_b   1.000
_cell.length_c   1.000
_cell.angle_alpha   90.00
_cell.angle_beta   90.00
_cell.angle_gamma   90.00
#
_symmetry.space_group_name_H-M   'P 1'
#
loop_
_entity.id
_entity.type
_entity.pdbx_description
1 polymer ?
#
loop_
_entity_poly.entity_id
_entity_poly.type
_entity_poly.pdbx_seq_one_letter_code
_entity_poly.pdbx_strand_id
1 'polypeptide(L)'
;ETDIFLVFEKRESQQRIALHIEDKPPHGKFTPNQYLNYKKRAEFMKGKAEFMGYVDYATVLVSPKIFIERNQEEVANFDSIVTYEEVSEYIALFGESIKETKVK
;
A
#
# COMPACT_ATOMS: atom_id res chain seq x y z
N GLU A 1 -7.08 9.04 1.42
CA GLU A 1 -6.57 9.20 0.07
C GLU A 1 -5.53 8.12 -0.26
N THR A 2 -5.63 7.54 -1.46
CA THR A 2 -4.72 6.49 -1.89
C THR A 2 -3.44 7.11 -2.44
N ASP A 3 -2.28 6.72 -1.91
CA ASP A 3 -1.00 7.26 -2.38
C ASP A 3 -0.71 6.82 -3.82
N ILE A 4 -0.91 5.53 -4.09
CA ILE A 4 -0.72 4.98 -5.42
C ILE A 4 -1.91 4.08 -5.75
N PHE A 5 -2.50 4.32 -6.92
CA PHE A 5 -3.62 3.53 -7.39
C PHE A 5 -3.22 2.90 -8.74
N LEU A 6 -3.16 1.57 -8.78
CA LEU A 6 -2.80 0.82 -9.97
C LEU A 6 -3.94 -0.11 -10.36
N VAL A 7 -4.22 -0.20 -11.65
CA VAL A 7 -5.23 -1.11 -12.17
C VAL A 7 -4.57 -2.03 -13.20
N PHE A 8 -4.74 -3.32 -13.01
CA PHE A 8 -4.24 -4.35 -13.92
C PHE A 8 -5.41 -5.02 -14.61
N GLU A 9 -5.24 -5.34 -15.88
CA GLU A 9 -6.23 -6.06 -16.66
C GLU A 9 -5.70 -7.46 -16.97
N LYS A 10 -6.49 -8.47 -16.67
CA LYS A 10 -6.15 -9.86 -17.04
C LYS A 10 -6.36 -10.04 -18.53
N ARG A 11 -5.36 -10.53 -19.22
CA ARG A 11 -5.42 -10.69 -20.70
C ARG A 11 -6.56 -11.59 -21.17
N GLU A 12 -6.78 -12.69 -20.48
CA GLU A 12 -7.73 -13.72 -20.91
C GLU A 12 -9.19 -13.29 -20.69
N SER A 13 -9.48 -12.73 -19.54
CA SER A 13 -10.85 -12.40 -19.13
C SER A 13 -11.19 -10.93 -19.26
N GLN A 14 -10.17 -10.07 -19.45
CA GLN A 14 -10.29 -8.61 -19.43
C GLN A 14 -10.83 -8.05 -18.12
N GLN A 15 -10.86 -8.87 -17.09
CA GLN A 15 -11.20 -8.40 -15.74
C GLN A 15 -10.10 -7.49 -15.19
N ARG A 16 -10.50 -6.44 -14.50
CA ARG A 16 -9.58 -5.47 -13.91
C ARG A 16 -9.51 -5.64 -12.41
N ILE A 17 -8.28 -5.56 -11.91
CA ILE A 17 -7.98 -5.68 -10.48
C ILE A 17 -7.20 -4.44 -10.08
N ALA A 18 -7.59 -3.81 -8.97
CA ALA A 18 -6.93 -2.61 -8.48
C ALA A 18 -6.01 -2.92 -7.30
N LEU A 19 -4.91 -2.19 -7.22
CA LEU A 19 -4.08 -2.14 -6.02
C LEU A 19 -4.16 -0.72 -5.45
N HIS A 20 -4.57 -0.62 -4.20
CA HIS A 20 -4.54 0.62 -3.42
C HIS A 20 -3.34 0.54 -2.51
N ILE A 21 -2.32 1.34 -2.81
CA ILE A 21 -1.01 1.26 -2.16
C ILE A 21 -0.82 2.47 -1.25
N GLU A 22 -0.48 2.22 0.00
CA GLU A 22 -0.10 3.22 0.97
C GLU A 22 1.38 3.12 1.24
N ASP A 23 2.10 4.22 1.11
CA ASP A 23 3.52 4.29 1.43
C ASP A 23 3.69 4.99 2.78
N LYS A 24 4.25 4.28 3.76
CA LYS A 24 4.54 4.84 5.09
C LYS A 24 6.04 4.80 5.35
N PRO A 25 6.71 5.96 5.30
CA PRO A 25 8.13 6.04 5.62
C PRO A 25 8.38 5.76 7.11
N PRO A 26 9.66 5.64 7.53
CA PRO A 26 9.99 5.29 8.92
C PRO A 26 9.33 6.18 9.98
N HIS A 27 9.11 7.45 9.67
CA HIS A 27 8.51 8.41 10.59
C HIS A 27 7.02 8.62 10.35
N GLY A 28 6.43 7.83 9.47
CA GLY A 28 5.02 7.94 9.15
C GLY A 28 4.13 7.58 10.32
N LYS A 29 2.90 8.01 10.24
CA LYS A 29 1.87 7.66 11.21
C LYS A 29 0.57 7.37 10.47
N PHE A 30 -0.20 6.43 10.98
CA PHE A 30 -1.57 6.26 10.51
C PHE A 30 -2.45 7.32 11.14
N THR A 31 -3.34 7.89 10.32
CA THR A 31 -4.44 8.68 10.87
C THR A 31 -5.46 7.73 11.50
N PRO A 32 -6.29 8.21 12.45
CA PRO A 32 -7.32 7.36 13.04
C PRO A 32 -8.19 6.71 11.96
N ASN A 33 -8.34 5.39 12.03
CA ASN A 33 -9.14 4.59 11.09
C ASN A 33 -8.67 4.65 9.62
N GLN A 34 -7.42 5.00 9.37
CA GLN A 34 -6.91 5.12 7.99
C GLN A 34 -7.09 3.82 7.21
N TYR A 35 -6.75 2.68 7.79
CA TYR A 35 -6.89 1.38 7.14
C TYR A 35 -8.36 1.07 6.79
N LEU A 36 -9.28 1.42 7.69
CA LEU A 36 -10.71 1.22 7.46
C LEU A 36 -11.21 2.11 6.34
N ASN A 37 -10.76 3.36 6.32
CA ASN A 37 -11.10 4.30 5.25
C ASN A 37 -10.56 3.86 3.90
N TYR A 38 -9.40 3.23 3.88
CA TYR A 38 -8.83 2.64 2.67
C TYR A 38 -9.76 1.60 2.06
N LYS A 39 -10.22 0.66 2.89
CA LYS A 39 -11.13 -0.39 2.43
C LYS A 39 -12.47 0.17 1.98
N LYS A 40 -13.02 1.12 2.73
CA LYS A 40 -14.28 1.77 2.36
C LYS A 40 -14.18 2.50 1.02
N ARG A 41 -13.06 3.20 0.80
CA ARG A 41 -12.83 3.90 -0.47
C ARG A 41 -12.71 2.92 -1.63
N ALA A 42 -11.94 1.86 -1.45
CA ALA A 42 -11.76 0.84 -2.48
C ALA A 42 -13.09 0.18 -2.87
N GLU A 43 -13.91 -0.12 -1.88
CA GLU A 43 -15.24 -0.70 -2.10
C GLU A 43 -16.17 0.27 -2.80
N PHE A 44 -16.14 1.55 -2.42
CA PHE A 44 -16.92 2.60 -3.07
C PHE A 44 -16.56 2.79 -4.55
N MET A 45 -15.27 2.75 -4.87
CA MET A 45 -14.75 2.97 -6.21
C MET A 45 -14.98 1.78 -7.14
N LYS A 46 -15.17 0.60 -6.56
CA LYS A 46 -15.30 -0.66 -7.28
C LYS A 46 -16.43 -0.61 -8.31
N GLY A 47 -16.15 -1.10 -9.51
CA GLY A 47 -17.13 -1.19 -10.58
C GLY A 47 -17.44 0.11 -11.31
N LYS A 48 -16.91 1.25 -10.86
CA LYS A 48 -17.19 2.53 -11.48
C LYS A 48 -16.23 2.80 -12.64
N ALA A 49 -16.79 3.23 -13.79
CA ALA A 49 -16.00 3.53 -14.99
C ALA A 49 -14.95 4.60 -14.76
N GLU A 50 -15.24 5.61 -13.94
CA GLU A 50 -14.31 6.69 -13.60
C GLU A 50 -13.07 6.20 -12.86
N PHE A 51 -13.13 4.99 -12.26
CA PHE A 51 -12.00 4.34 -11.60
C PHE A 51 -11.61 3.05 -12.33
N MET A 52 -11.75 3.03 -13.65
CA MET A 52 -11.33 1.93 -14.51
C MET A 52 -12.17 0.66 -14.39
N GLY A 53 -13.27 0.68 -13.66
CA GLY A 53 -14.22 -0.44 -13.59
C GLY A 53 -13.66 -1.73 -13.03
N TYR A 54 -12.74 -1.66 -12.06
CA TYR A 54 -12.17 -2.88 -11.49
C TYR A 54 -13.23 -3.68 -10.71
N VAL A 55 -13.08 -5.00 -10.73
CA VAL A 55 -14.03 -5.92 -10.09
C VAL A 55 -13.48 -6.50 -8.78
N ASP A 56 -12.19 -6.38 -8.56
CA ASP A 56 -11.55 -6.84 -7.34
C ASP A 56 -10.38 -5.92 -7.00
N TYR A 57 -9.95 -5.92 -5.75
CA TYR A 57 -8.88 -5.04 -5.31
C TYR A 57 -8.13 -5.64 -4.12
N ALA A 58 -6.93 -5.13 -3.89
CA ALA A 58 -6.16 -5.39 -2.68
C ALA A 58 -5.59 -4.09 -2.13
N THR A 59 -5.46 -4.03 -0.81
CA THR A 59 -4.77 -2.94 -0.12
C THR A 59 -3.36 -3.40 0.20
N VAL A 60 -2.37 -2.58 -0.14
CA VAL A 60 -0.96 -2.90 0.03
C VAL A 60 -0.27 -1.81 0.83
N LEU A 61 0.45 -2.19 1.86
CA LEU A 61 1.30 -1.26 2.61
C LEU A 61 2.74 -1.46 2.17
N VAL A 62 3.40 -0.35 1.79
CA VAL A 62 4.84 -0.34 1.53
C VAL A 62 5.49 0.48 2.63
N SER A 63 6.37 -0.14 3.41
CA SER A 63 6.89 0.49 4.62
C SER A 63 8.17 -0.22 5.09
N PRO A 64 9.07 0.47 5.81
CA PRO A 64 10.22 -0.21 6.42
C PRO A 64 9.77 -1.09 7.60
N LYS A 65 10.56 -2.11 7.89
CA LYS A 65 10.24 -3.06 8.98
C LYS A 65 10.02 -2.37 10.32
N ILE A 66 10.78 -1.32 10.60
CA ILE A 66 10.65 -0.60 11.87
C ILE A 66 9.25 0.01 12.05
N PHE A 67 8.66 0.54 10.98
CA PHE A 67 7.30 1.05 11.03
C PHE A 67 6.30 -0.07 11.30
N ILE A 68 6.47 -1.20 10.62
CA ILE A 68 5.60 -2.36 10.77
C ILE A 68 5.62 -2.87 12.20
N GLU A 69 6.79 -2.96 12.82
CA GLU A 69 6.94 -3.41 14.21
C GLU A 69 6.24 -2.49 15.20
N ARG A 70 6.23 -1.19 14.93
CA ARG A 70 5.59 -0.20 15.80
C ARG A 70 4.08 -0.10 15.64
N ASN A 71 3.54 -0.59 14.52
CA ASN A 71 2.15 -0.39 14.16
C ASN A 71 1.45 -1.70 13.78
N GLN A 72 1.75 -2.77 14.50
CA GLN A 72 1.30 -4.12 14.14
C GLN A 72 -0.21 -4.26 14.00
N GLU A 73 -0.98 -3.60 14.85
CA GLU A 73 -2.45 -3.70 14.80
C GLU A 73 -3.00 -3.09 13.51
N GLU A 74 -2.55 -1.90 13.17
CA GLU A 74 -3.02 -1.21 11.96
C GLU A 74 -2.54 -1.91 10.70
N VAL A 75 -1.28 -2.36 10.72
CA VAL A 75 -0.65 -3.04 9.58
C VAL A 75 -1.37 -4.34 9.24
N ALA A 76 -1.87 -5.06 10.23
CA ALA A 76 -2.59 -6.32 10.03
C ALA A 76 -3.86 -6.18 9.19
N ASN A 77 -4.37 -4.97 9.01
CA ASN A 77 -5.59 -4.72 8.23
C ASN A 77 -5.33 -4.58 6.73
N PHE A 78 -4.06 -4.49 6.31
CA PHE A 78 -3.73 -4.47 4.89
C PHE A 78 -3.69 -5.89 4.34
N ASP A 79 -4.10 -6.05 3.10
CA ASP A 79 -4.13 -7.38 2.46
C ASP A 79 -2.72 -7.91 2.21
N SER A 80 -1.76 -7.01 1.95
CA SER A 80 -0.38 -7.39 1.72
C SER A 80 0.57 -6.31 2.23
N ILE A 81 1.80 -6.71 2.55
CA ILE A 81 2.85 -5.81 3.02
C ILE A 81 4.10 -6.05 2.20
N VAL A 82 4.69 -4.96 1.71
CA VAL A 82 5.98 -4.98 1.03
C VAL A 82 6.91 -4.08 1.82
N THR A 83 8.05 -4.60 2.25
CA THR A 83 8.98 -3.81 3.06
C THR A 83 9.95 -3.01 2.20
N TYR A 84 10.42 -1.87 2.73
CA TYR A 84 11.49 -1.11 2.10
C TYR A 84 12.74 -1.97 1.94
N GLU A 85 12.99 -2.86 2.89
CA GLU A 85 14.13 -3.79 2.84
C GLU A 85 14.05 -4.70 1.62
N GLU A 86 12.86 -5.21 1.31
CA GLU A 86 12.62 -6.01 0.11
C GLU A 86 12.81 -5.17 -1.16
N VAL A 87 12.25 -3.96 -1.18
CA VAL A 87 12.37 -3.07 -2.34
C VAL A 87 13.83 -2.65 -2.55
N SER A 88 14.60 -2.47 -1.48
CA SER A 88 16.00 -2.02 -1.55
C SER A 88 16.89 -3.03 -2.30
N GLU A 89 16.49 -4.26 -2.44
CA GLU A 89 17.20 -5.24 -3.26
C GLU A 89 17.19 -4.85 -4.75
N TYR A 90 16.21 -4.04 -5.15
CA TYR A 90 16.03 -3.60 -6.54
C TYR A 90 16.25 -2.11 -6.72
N ILE A 91 15.94 -1.30 -5.69
CA ILE A 91 16.01 0.17 -5.74
C ILE A 91 16.78 0.67 -4.52
N ALA A 92 18.03 1.07 -4.73
CA ALA A 92 18.96 1.44 -3.66
C ALA A 92 18.47 2.57 -2.75
N LEU A 93 17.70 3.53 -3.30
CA LEU A 93 17.17 4.66 -2.51
C LEU A 93 16.36 4.22 -1.30
N PHE A 94 15.65 3.11 -1.39
CA PHE A 94 14.89 2.60 -0.25
C PHE A 94 15.80 2.18 0.90
N GLY A 95 16.96 1.62 0.59
CA GLY A 95 17.97 1.28 1.59
C GLY A 95 18.58 2.51 2.27
N GLU A 96 18.80 3.56 1.51
CA GLU A 96 19.33 4.84 2.03
C GLU A 96 18.35 5.48 3.00
N SER A 97 17.06 5.47 2.68
CA SER A 97 16.02 5.98 3.57
C SER A 97 16.01 5.26 4.93
N ILE A 98 16.21 3.96 4.92
CA ILE A 98 16.29 3.16 6.15
C ILE A 98 17.53 3.55 6.96
N LYS A 99 18.67 3.74 6.32
CA LYS A 99 19.92 4.14 6.97
C LYS A 99 19.79 5.48 7.67
N GLU A 100 19.17 6.46 7.02
CA GLU A 100 18.92 7.77 7.62
C GLU A 100 18.15 7.67 8.91
N THR A 101 17.15 6.81 8.93
CA THR A 101 16.33 6.56 10.11
C THR A 101 17.16 5.98 11.26
N LYS A 102 18.09 5.09 10.95
CA LYS A 102 18.95 4.45 11.96
C LYS A 102 19.98 5.40 12.55
N VAL A 103 20.44 6.36 11.78
CA VAL A 103 21.44 7.33 12.22
C VAL A 103 20.85 8.37 13.19
N LYS A 104 19.59 8.63 13.08
CA LYS A 104 18.89 9.53 13.99
C LYS A 104 18.58 8.86 15.31
#